data_792ad59b4f361e022868d506fd560f6d
#
_entry.id   792ad59b4f361e022868d506fd560f6d
#
_cell.length_a   1.000
_cell.length_b   1.000
_cell.length_c   1.000
_cell.angle_alpha   90.00
_cell.angle_beta   90.00
_cell.angle_gamma   90.00
#
_symmetry.space_group_name_H-M   'P 1'
#
loop_
_entity.id
_entity.type
_entity.pdbx_description
1 polymer ?
#
loop_
_entity_poly.entity_id
_entity_poly.type
_entity_poly.pdbx_seq_one_letter_code
_entity_poly.pdbx_strand_id
1 'polypeptide(L)'
;MLEHFRRLFAYDEWANREVLGSLMVVANPPARSVKLLAHVVSAERLWLERLQKQKQTYPVWPDFRLDQCKSEVTELPQLWHQYLKQLKPEKLSLEVAYVNSKGESWNNSIQDILTHTVMHSAYHRGQIAADLRVSGNKPAYTDFIHGVRERLVE
;
A
#
# COMPACT_ATOMS: atom_id res chain seq x y z
N MET A 1 -18.50 8.90 -0.72
CA MET A 1 -17.28 8.63 0.11
C MET A 1 -16.71 7.24 -0.15
N LEU A 2 -17.47 6.15 -0.02
CA LEU A 2 -16.92 4.79 -0.26
C LEU A 2 -16.39 4.61 -1.69
N GLU A 3 -17.08 5.16 -2.70
CA GLU A 3 -16.60 5.14 -4.09
C GLU A 3 -15.26 5.87 -4.27
N HIS A 4 -15.06 6.95 -3.53
CA HIS A 4 -13.76 7.64 -3.49
C HIS A 4 -12.65 6.74 -2.95
N PHE A 5 -12.90 5.97 -1.88
CA PHE A 5 -11.93 5.00 -1.38
C PHE A 5 -11.64 3.88 -2.39
N ARG A 6 -12.65 3.35 -3.07
CA ARG A 6 -12.43 2.36 -4.14
C ARG A 6 -11.48 2.89 -5.21
N ARG A 7 -11.69 4.12 -5.63
CA ARG A 7 -10.82 4.79 -6.60
C ARG A 7 -9.41 5.03 -6.07
N LEU A 8 -9.25 5.40 -4.81
CA LEU A 8 -7.93 5.56 -4.17
C LEU A 8 -7.18 4.22 -4.08
N PHE A 9 -7.86 3.12 -3.78
CA PHE A 9 -7.23 1.80 -3.75
C PHE A 9 -6.91 1.27 -5.15
N ALA A 10 -7.71 1.58 -6.18
CA ALA A 10 -7.34 1.32 -7.57
C ALA A 10 -6.07 2.08 -7.99
N TYR A 11 -5.94 3.34 -7.56
CA TYR A 11 -4.70 4.10 -7.73
C TYR A 11 -3.52 3.45 -7.00
N ASP A 12 -3.71 3.04 -5.76
CA ASP A 12 -2.65 2.44 -4.96
C ASP A 12 -2.13 1.12 -5.57
N GLU A 13 -3.05 0.27 -6.03
CA GLU A 13 -2.76 -0.95 -6.79
C GLU A 13 -1.90 -0.66 -8.04
N TRP A 14 -2.35 0.26 -8.88
CA TRP A 14 -1.62 0.66 -10.08
C TRP A 14 -0.23 1.19 -9.73
N ALA A 15 -0.14 2.12 -8.78
CA ALA A 15 1.10 2.75 -8.39
C ALA A 15 2.12 1.76 -7.79
N ASN A 16 1.67 0.79 -7.00
CA ASN A 16 2.53 -0.26 -6.44
C ASN A 16 3.06 -1.19 -7.54
N ARG A 17 2.24 -1.52 -8.55
CA ARG A 17 2.70 -2.29 -9.72
C ARG A 17 3.77 -1.55 -10.53
N GLU A 18 3.58 -0.26 -10.77
CA GLU A 18 4.55 0.58 -11.46
C GLU A 18 5.89 0.66 -10.72
N VAL A 19 5.84 0.84 -9.39
CA VAL A 19 7.05 0.88 -8.55
C VAL A 19 7.76 -0.47 -8.55
N LEU A 20 7.03 -1.58 -8.38
CA LEU A 20 7.61 -2.92 -8.48
C LEU A 20 8.27 -3.13 -9.84
N GLY A 21 7.60 -2.76 -10.94
CA GLY A 21 8.16 -2.84 -12.30
C GLY A 21 9.45 -2.06 -12.45
N SER A 22 9.49 -0.83 -11.91
CA SER A 22 10.69 0.01 -11.95
C SER A 22 11.88 -0.59 -11.19
N LEU A 23 11.65 -1.32 -10.10
CA LEU A 23 12.69 -2.02 -9.34
C LEU A 23 13.14 -3.32 -10.04
N MET A 24 12.22 -4.05 -10.67
CA MET A 24 12.51 -5.33 -11.32
C MET A 24 13.38 -5.20 -12.58
N VAL A 25 13.37 -4.05 -13.25
CA VAL A 25 14.21 -3.83 -14.44
C VAL A 25 15.64 -3.38 -14.10
N VAL A 26 15.92 -3.07 -12.84
CA VAL A 26 17.24 -2.69 -12.37
C VAL A 26 18.01 -3.94 -11.96
N ALA A 27 19.20 -4.15 -12.53
CA ALA A 27 20.02 -5.34 -12.24
C ALA A 27 20.36 -5.47 -10.75
N ASN A 28 20.68 -4.34 -10.10
CA ASN A 28 20.96 -4.26 -8.66
C ASN A 28 20.13 -3.11 -8.06
N PRO A 29 18.85 -3.34 -7.75
CA PRO A 29 18.00 -2.29 -7.18
C PRO A 29 18.52 -1.86 -5.80
N PRO A 30 18.37 -0.58 -5.43
CA PRO A 30 18.79 -0.12 -4.12
C PRO A 30 18.16 -0.96 -3.01
N ALA A 31 18.95 -1.52 -2.11
CA ALA A 31 18.48 -2.40 -1.04
C ALA A 31 17.41 -1.70 -0.16
N ARG A 32 17.59 -0.39 0.09
CA ARG A 32 16.61 0.41 0.82
C ARG A 32 15.26 0.48 0.09
N SER A 33 15.27 0.62 -1.24
CA SER A 33 14.04 0.65 -2.05
C SER A 33 13.26 -0.66 -1.98
N VAL A 34 13.96 -1.80 -2.05
CA VAL A 34 13.33 -3.13 -1.87
C VAL A 34 12.71 -3.24 -0.47
N LYS A 35 13.43 -2.80 0.54
CA LYS A 35 12.97 -2.79 1.93
C LYS A 35 11.76 -1.88 2.14
N LEU A 36 11.73 -0.73 1.49
CA LEU A 36 10.58 0.19 1.52
C LEU A 36 9.35 -0.41 0.83
N LEU A 37 9.52 -1.07 -0.32
CA LEU A 37 8.39 -1.74 -0.98
C LEU A 37 7.86 -2.90 -0.14
N ALA A 38 8.75 -3.69 0.48
CA ALA A 38 8.38 -4.75 1.42
C ALA A 38 7.56 -4.20 2.59
N HIS A 39 7.96 -3.03 3.13
CA HIS A 39 7.23 -2.34 4.19
C HIS A 39 5.85 -1.85 3.72
N VAL A 40 5.76 -1.27 2.52
CA VAL A 40 4.48 -0.82 1.94
C VAL A 40 3.47 -1.98 1.90
N VAL A 41 3.83 -3.08 1.25
CA VAL A 41 2.89 -4.22 1.09
C VAL A 41 2.56 -4.90 2.43
N SER A 42 3.54 -4.99 3.33
CA SER A 42 3.31 -5.52 4.68
C SER A 42 2.38 -4.61 5.51
N ALA A 43 2.53 -3.30 5.40
CA ALA A 43 1.67 -2.35 6.10
C ALA A 43 0.23 -2.38 5.55
N GLU A 44 0.04 -2.47 4.23
CA GLU A 44 -1.28 -2.61 3.62
C GLU A 44 -1.98 -3.89 4.10
N ARG A 45 -1.25 -5.02 4.15
CA ARG A 45 -1.77 -6.28 4.68
C ARG A 45 -2.14 -6.15 6.15
N LEU A 46 -1.28 -5.58 6.97
CA LEU A 46 -1.52 -5.38 8.40
C LEU A 46 -2.78 -4.56 8.66
N TRP A 47 -2.99 -3.47 7.92
CA TRP A 47 -4.17 -2.65 8.09
C TRP A 47 -5.45 -3.38 7.65
N LEU A 48 -5.40 -4.16 6.59
CA LEU A 48 -6.51 -5.00 6.18
C LEU A 48 -6.84 -6.07 7.24
N GLU A 49 -5.84 -6.73 7.79
CA GLU A 49 -5.97 -7.72 8.87
C GLU A 49 -6.59 -7.10 10.14
N ARG A 50 -6.17 -5.89 10.51
CA ARG A 50 -6.77 -5.13 11.63
C ARG A 50 -8.24 -4.83 11.39
N LEU A 51 -8.59 -4.36 10.19
CA LEU A 51 -9.98 -4.10 9.79
C LEU A 51 -10.85 -5.37 9.82
N GLN A 52 -10.27 -6.51 9.50
CA GLN A 52 -10.92 -7.82 9.48
C GLN A 52 -10.82 -8.58 10.82
N LYS A 53 -10.13 -7.99 11.82
CA LYS A 53 -9.85 -8.62 13.12
C LYS A 53 -9.10 -9.96 12.98
N GLN A 54 -8.21 -10.02 12.00
CA GLN A 54 -7.35 -11.17 11.74
C GLN A 54 -6.00 -11.02 12.44
N LYS A 55 -5.31 -12.13 12.61
CA LYS A 55 -3.95 -12.14 13.17
C LYS A 55 -2.96 -11.58 12.14
N GLN A 56 -2.03 -10.77 12.60
CA GLN A 56 -0.94 -10.25 11.79
C GLN A 56 -0.10 -11.37 11.16
N THR A 57 0.04 -11.36 9.84
CA THR A 57 0.80 -12.36 9.08
C THR A 57 2.29 -12.05 9.07
N TYR A 58 2.66 -10.79 8.79
CA TYR A 58 4.06 -10.38 8.64
C TYR A 58 4.48 -9.31 9.64
N PRO A 59 5.76 -9.22 9.99
CA PRO A 59 6.27 -8.07 10.73
C PRO A 59 6.10 -6.78 9.88
N VAL A 60 6.08 -5.62 10.53
CA VAL A 60 5.92 -4.31 9.88
C VAL A 60 7.05 -4.03 8.87
N TRP A 61 8.24 -4.52 9.15
CA TRP A 61 9.42 -4.45 8.30
C TRP A 61 9.92 -5.86 7.99
N PRO A 62 9.29 -6.57 7.03
CA PRO A 62 9.71 -7.91 6.66
C PRO A 62 10.99 -7.88 5.83
N ASP A 63 11.76 -8.95 5.89
CA ASP A 63 12.94 -9.13 5.05
C ASP A 63 12.55 -9.80 3.72
N PHE A 64 11.73 -9.11 2.94
CA PHE A 64 11.27 -9.60 1.65
C PHE A 64 12.26 -9.29 0.53
N ARG A 65 12.38 -10.23 -0.39
CA ARG A 65 12.96 -10.00 -1.71
C ARG A 65 11.89 -9.52 -2.68
N LEU A 66 12.29 -9.10 -3.89
CA LEU A 66 11.33 -8.59 -4.89
C LEU A 66 10.30 -9.61 -5.33
N ASP A 67 10.64 -10.91 -5.36
CA ASP A 67 9.68 -11.97 -5.69
C ASP A 67 8.55 -12.07 -4.64
N GLN A 68 8.87 -11.91 -3.37
CA GLN A 68 7.88 -11.85 -2.28
C GLN A 68 7.05 -10.56 -2.34
N CYS A 69 7.69 -9.41 -2.62
CA CYS A 69 6.96 -8.16 -2.86
C CYS A 69 6.00 -8.31 -4.05
N LYS A 70 6.42 -8.98 -5.14
CA LYS A 70 5.58 -9.25 -6.31
C LYS A 70 4.34 -10.07 -5.94
N SER A 71 4.49 -11.08 -5.11
CA SER A 71 3.35 -11.89 -4.64
C SER A 71 2.33 -11.03 -3.91
N GLU A 72 2.77 -10.17 -2.98
CA GLU A 72 1.89 -9.27 -2.24
C GLU A 72 1.24 -8.21 -3.15
N VAL A 73 2.00 -7.56 -4.03
CA VAL A 73 1.48 -6.58 -5.01
C VAL A 73 0.41 -7.21 -5.92
N THR A 74 0.46 -8.51 -6.15
CA THR A 74 -0.52 -9.24 -6.96
C THR A 74 -1.76 -9.64 -6.15
N GLU A 75 -1.60 -10.05 -4.90
CA GLU A 75 -2.68 -10.58 -4.06
C GLU A 75 -3.49 -9.49 -3.36
N LEU A 76 -2.80 -8.49 -2.76
CA LEU A 76 -3.43 -7.46 -1.94
C LEU A 76 -4.57 -6.71 -2.63
N PRO A 77 -4.48 -6.33 -3.92
CA PRO A 77 -5.56 -5.63 -4.59
C PRO A 77 -6.89 -6.39 -4.56
N GLN A 78 -6.84 -7.71 -4.75
CA GLN A 78 -8.04 -8.55 -4.72
C GLN A 78 -8.67 -8.59 -3.33
N LEU A 79 -7.84 -8.69 -2.28
CA LEU A 79 -8.29 -8.69 -0.89
C LEU A 79 -8.91 -7.34 -0.49
N TRP A 80 -8.28 -6.24 -0.86
CA TRP A 80 -8.82 -4.89 -0.64
C TRP A 80 -10.09 -4.64 -1.41
N HIS A 81 -10.15 -5.05 -2.69
CA HIS A 81 -11.36 -4.96 -3.50
C HIS A 81 -12.52 -5.72 -2.85
N GLN A 82 -12.28 -6.96 -2.39
CA GLN A 82 -13.29 -7.75 -1.71
C GLN A 82 -13.77 -7.09 -0.42
N TYR A 83 -12.86 -6.55 0.40
CA TYR A 83 -13.19 -5.83 1.61
C TYR A 83 -14.05 -4.58 1.32
N LEU A 84 -13.60 -3.73 0.39
CA LEU A 84 -14.29 -2.49 0.03
C LEU A 84 -15.64 -2.73 -0.66
N LYS A 85 -15.80 -3.87 -1.35
CA LYS A 85 -17.08 -4.28 -1.94
C LYS A 85 -18.12 -4.62 -0.86
N GLN A 86 -17.69 -5.23 0.24
CA GLN A 86 -18.56 -5.63 1.35
C GLN A 86 -18.78 -4.49 2.36
N LEU A 87 -17.92 -3.50 2.38
CA LEU A 87 -18.01 -2.37 3.30
C LEU A 87 -19.22 -1.50 2.98
N LYS A 88 -20.00 -1.19 3.99
CA LYS A 88 -21.17 -0.29 3.88
C LYS A 88 -20.77 1.14 4.25
N PRO A 89 -21.31 2.18 3.57
CA PRO A 89 -20.96 3.58 3.83
C PRO A 89 -21.13 4.01 5.29
N GLU A 90 -22.17 3.53 5.96
CA GLU A 90 -22.46 3.84 7.37
C GLU A 90 -21.45 3.27 8.35
N LYS A 91 -20.59 2.34 7.92
CA LYS A 91 -19.54 1.77 8.77
C LYS A 91 -18.24 2.56 8.74
N LEU A 92 -18.07 3.51 7.83
CA LEU A 92 -16.84 4.28 7.68
C LEU A 92 -16.40 5.02 8.95
N SER A 93 -17.36 5.46 9.77
CA SER A 93 -17.12 6.14 11.04
C SER A 93 -16.94 5.21 12.24
N LEU A 94 -17.11 3.89 12.06
CA LEU A 94 -16.88 2.95 13.16
C LEU A 94 -15.41 2.86 13.51
N GLU A 95 -15.14 2.82 14.82
CA GLU A 95 -13.79 2.68 15.35
C GLU A 95 -13.33 1.22 15.37
N VAL A 96 -12.08 1.03 15.05
CA VAL A 96 -11.36 -0.25 15.11
C VAL A 96 -10.28 -0.13 16.16
N ALA A 97 -10.35 -0.97 17.19
CA ALA A 97 -9.31 -1.07 18.21
C ALA A 97 -8.17 -1.98 17.71
N TYR A 98 -6.95 -1.56 17.95
CA TYR A 98 -5.76 -2.35 17.64
C TYR A 98 -4.60 -1.99 18.58
N VAL A 99 -3.58 -2.84 18.60
CA VAL A 99 -2.32 -2.58 19.30
C VAL A 99 -1.24 -2.32 18.23
N ASN A 100 -0.47 -1.24 18.38
CA ASN A 100 0.61 -0.92 17.46
C ASN A 100 1.88 -1.75 17.75
N SER A 101 2.92 -1.56 16.93
CA SER A 101 4.20 -2.26 17.08
C SER A 101 4.97 -1.95 18.37
N LYS A 102 4.57 -0.90 19.11
CA LYS A 102 5.13 -0.52 20.41
C LYS A 102 4.34 -1.10 21.59
N GLY A 103 3.28 -1.87 21.34
CA GLY A 103 2.40 -2.40 22.37
C GLY A 103 1.37 -1.39 22.91
N GLU A 104 1.17 -0.26 22.23
CA GLU A 104 0.20 0.77 22.62
C GLU A 104 -1.17 0.49 21.98
N SER A 105 -2.23 0.66 22.78
CA SER A 105 -3.61 0.49 22.31
C SER A 105 -4.15 1.77 21.69
N TRP A 106 -4.75 1.65 20.50
CA TRP A 106 -5.32 2.75 19.74
C TRP A 106 -6.69 2.38 19.17
N ASN A 107 -7.48 3.42 18.92
CA ASN A 107 -8.73 3.33 18.18
C ASN A 107 -8.69 4.36 17.04
N ASN A 108 -9.03 3.92 15.83
CA ASN A 108 -9.18 4.81 14.69
C ASN A 108 -10.40 4.42 13.86
N SER A 109 -11.03 5.38 13.22
CA SER A 109 -12.15 5.10 12.33
C SER A 109 -11.69 4.31 11.09
N ILE A 110 -12.60 3.53 10.52
CA ILE A 110 -12.32 2.80 9.26
C ILE A 110 -11.87 3.78 8.18
N GLN A 111 -12.52 4.95 8.05
CA GLN A 111 -12.13 5.94 7.04
C GLN A 111 -10.71 6.50 7.26
N ASP A 112 -10.28 6.70 8.51
CA ASP A 112 -8.92 7.16 8.81
C ASP A 112 -7.89 6.09 8.46
N ILE A 113 -8.20 4.83 8.75
CA ILE A 113 -7.34 3.69 8.39
C ILE A 113 -7.21 3.56 6.87
N LEU A 114 -8.32 3.64 6.11
CA LEU A 114 -8.30 3.60 4.65
C LEU A 114 -7.49 4.77 4.06
N THR A 115 -7.68 5.97 4.59
CA THR A 115 -6.92 7.16 4.18
C THR A 115 -5.43 6.98 4.48
N HIS A 116 -5.11 6.56 5.71
CA HIS A 116 -3.73 6.33 6.13
C HIS A 116 -3.04 5.31 5.22
N THR A 117 -3.68 4.20 4.90
CA THR A 117 -3.08 3.14 4.07
C THR A 117 -2.60 3.70 2.74
N VAL A 118 -3.44 4.42 2.00
CA VAL A 118 -3.08 4.99 0.69
C VAL A 118 -2.01 6.08 0.82
N MET A 119 -2.12 6.96 1.82
CA MET A 119 -1.15 8.03 2.05
C MET A 119 0.22 7.50 2.46
N HIS A 120 0.25 6.48 3.31
CA HIS A 120 1.46 5.80 3.76
C HIS A 120 2.20 5.14 2.58
N SER A 121 1.47 4.42 1.72
CA SER A 121 2.04 3.81 0.53
C SER A 121 2.61 4.87 -0.42
N ALA A 122 1.88 5.96 -0.68
CA ALA A 122 2.34 7.07 -1.52
C ALA A 122 3.60 7.75 -0.95
N TYR A 123 3.67 7.95 0.37
CA TYR A 123 4.85 8.51 1.04
C TYR A 123 6.10 7.66 0.80
N HIS A 124 6.01 6.35 0.96
CA HIS A 124 7.15 5.45 0.75
C HIS A 124 7.48 5.25 -0.73
N ARG A 125 6.51 5.27 -1.64
CA ARG A 125 6.77 5.29 -3.09
C ARG A 125 7.59 6.52 -3.50
N GLY A 126 7.33 7.67 -2.91
CA GLY A 126 8.16 8.87 -3.11
C GLY A 126 9.61 8.68 -2.69
N GLN A 127 9.87 7.99 -1.58
CA GLN A 127 11.23 7.66 -1.13
C GLN A 127 11.92 6.68 -2.09
N ILE A 128 11.22 5.65 -2.58
CA ILE A 128 11.75 4.72 -3.58
C ILE A 128 12.12 5.47 -4.87
N ALA A 129 11.26 6.38 -5.32
CA ALA A 129 11.54 7.21 -6.50
C ALA A 129 12.79 8.07 -6.32
N ALA A 130 13.00 8.64 -5.13
CA ALA A 130 14.21 9.39 -4.80
C ALA A 130 15.47 8.51 -4.85
N ASP A 131 15.43 7.32 -4.23
CA ASP A 131 16.55 6.37 -4.22
C ASP A 131 16.92 5.92 -5.65
N LEU A 132 15.93 5.63 -6.50
CA LEU A 132 16.18 5.26 -7.90
C LEU A 132 16.87 6.39 -8.68
N ARG A 133 16.44 7.65 -8.49
CA ARG A 133 17.12 8.80 -9.14
C ARG A 133 18.56 8.94 -8.68
N VAL A 134 18.81 8.82 -7.39
CA VAL A 134 20.18 8.92 -6.83
C VAL A 134 21.07 7.79 -7.38
N SER A 135 20.52 6.60 -7.60
CA SER A 135 21.25 5.47 -8.19
C SER A 135 21.37 5.52 -9.73
N GLY A 136 20.93 6.62 -10.38
CA GLY A 136 20.98 6.78 -11.82
C GLY A 136 19.91 6.00 -12.60
N ASN A 137 18.89 5.49 -11.92
CA ASN A 137 17.81 4.74 -12.53
C ASN A 137 16.54 5.59 -12.70
N LYS A 138 15.69 5.20 -13.63
CA LYS A 138 14.42 5.88 -13.88
C LYS A 138 13.34 5.35 -12.91
N PRO A 139 12.78 6.20 -12.03
CA PRO A 139 11.64 5.80 -11.18
C PRO A 139 10.34 5.71 -11.96
N ALA A 140 9.38 4.99 -11.41
CA ALA A 140 8.00 5.03 -11.88
C ALA A 140 7.41 6.43 -11.64
N TYR A 141 6.53 6.87 -12.54
CA TYR A 141 5.76 8.10 -12.39
C TYR A 141 4.35 7.77 -11.89
N THR A 142 4.12 7.93 -10.59
CA THR A 142 2.92 7.45 -9.90
C THR A 142 2.07 8.58 -9.31
N ASP A 143 2.10 9.77 -9.91
CA ASP A 143 1.22 10.87 -9.53
C ASP A 143 -0.26 10.49 -9.72
N PHE A 144 -1.10 10.73 -8.71
CA PHE A 144 -2.53 10.41 -8.76
C PHE A 144 -3.23 11.05 -9.97
N ILE A 145 -2.95 12.34 -10.22
CA ILE A 145 -3.59 13.03 -11.34
C ILE A 145 -3.12 12.51 -12.71
N HIS A 146 -1.89 11.97 -12.80
CA HIS A 146 -1.43 11.26 -13.99
C HIS A 146 -2.25 9.99 -14.19
N GLY A 147 -2.39 9.16 -13.17
CA GLY A 147 -3.22 7.95 -13.24
C GLY A 147 -4.66 8.24 -13.67
N VAL A 148 -5.24 9.35 -13.20
CA VAL A 148 -6.59 9.81 -13.61
C VAL A 148 -6.63 10.18 -15.08
N ARG A 149 -5.65 10.97 -15.57
CA ARG A 149 -5.60 11.42 -16.98
C ARG A 149 -5.43 10.27 -17.96
N GLU A 150 -4.63 9.29 -17.58
CA GLU A 150 -4.36 8.09 -18.38
C GLU A 150 -5.42 6.98 -18.19
N ARG A 151 -6.49 7.24 -17.41
CA ARG A 151 -7.58 6.29 -17.10
C ARG A 151 -7.10 4.97 -16.48
N LEU A 152 -6.06 5.06 -15.65
CA LEU A 152 -5.45 3.91 -14.95
C LEU A 152 -6.08 3.64 -13.57
N VAL A 153 -6.97 4.52 -13.13
CA VAL A 153 -7.59 4.53 -11.79
C VAL A 153 -9.12 4.77 -11.89
N GLU A 154 -9.80 3.89 -12.57
CA GLU A 154 -11.27 3.90 -12.69
C GLU A 154 -11.96 3.00 -11.67
#